data_8f2cc2cfd623805cc3c5713c5c0d6f02
#
_entry.id   8f2cc2cfd623805cc3c5713c5c0d6f02
#
_cell.length_a   1.000
_cell.length_b   1.000
_cell.length_c   1.000
_cell.angle_alpha   90.00
_cell.angle_beta   90.00
_cell.angle_gamma   90.00
#
_symmetry.space_group_name_H-M   'P 1'
#
loop_
_entity.id
_entity.type
_entity.pdbx_description
1 polymer ?
#
loop_
_entity_poly.entity_id
_entity_poly.type
_entity_poly.pdbx_seq_one_letter_code
_entity_poly.pdbx_strand_id
1 'polypeptide(L)'
;MGPKVVIVGAGIVGTSLADELTARGLTEVTVVDRGALFATGGSTSHAPGLVFATNASHTMSAFARYTVEKFSELRHPGGPVFNRVGGLEVATTAPRWADLQRKAGWAQACGIPGRLLGAAECAALHPLLDREQILGGFHTPPDGLAAALRAAEAQARRATARGAAFVPGTEALGVVDRNGRVRGVRTGRGVIDADIVVCAAGFWGAGLARRVGLTLPLVPMAHQYATTGQVAPLVGRNTDEHDAGLPILRHQDAGLYFREHVDRLGIGYYGHQPMPLGADDLSTLLVDTAGEPMPAMLPFTEEDFAPAWRDSVRLLPALGDTKVEAGFNGIFSFTPDGFPLLGEHRDLGGFWVAEAVWVTHSAGVARAVAEWIVDGTPSLDVHESDLYRFEEFARSPRFIEQACTQAFVEVYDIVHPHQHRSALRGLRTSPFHARQVELGAFFYEGGGWERPAWFEANTGLVAQAAAAGVRFPGRDEWAGRFWSPIAIAEAHRTRERVGLYDVTPLTRFEVGGAGAAGFLQRLSTN
;
A
#
# COMPACT_ATOMS: atom_id res chain seq x y z
N MET A 1 12.58 27.01 21.79
CA MET A 1 13.07 26.00 20.85
C MET A 1 11.96 24.97 20.67
N GLY A 2 11.70 24.54 19.45
CA GLY A 2 10.76 23.46 19.17
C GLY A 2 11.29 22.10 19.62
N PRO A 3 10.50 21.02 19.50
CA PRO A 3 10.98 19.66 19.81
C PRO A 3 12.08 19.24 18.85
N LYS A 4 13.06 18.49 19.38
CA LYS A 4 14.09 17.84 18.58
C LYS A 4 13.52 16.58 17.94
N VAL A 5 13.58 16.47 16.62
CA VAL A 5 13.06 15.33 15.87
C VAL A 5 14.21 14.56 15.23
N VAL A 6 14.25 13.24 15.45
CA VAL A 6 15.13 12.33 14.70
C VAL A 6 14.28 11.44 13.81
N ILE A 7 14.53 11.47 12.50
CA ILE A 7 13.93 10.58 11.52
C ILE A 7 14.94 9.49 11.18
N VAL A 8 14.55 8.22 11.33
CA VAL A 8 15.38 7.07 10.99
C VAL A 8 15.01 6.56 9.59
N GLY A 9 15.94 6.75 8.64
CA GLY A 9 15.79 6.45 7.21
C GLY A 9 15.72 7.69 6.35
N ALA A 10 16.65 7.84 5.40
CA ALA A 10 16.71 8.91 4.40
C ALA A 10 16.16 8.47 3.03
N GLY A 11 15.28 7.49 3.01
CA GLY A 11 14.49 7.11 1.85
C GLY A 11 13.44 8.17 1.50
N ILE A 12 12.61 7.87 0.50
CA ILE A 12 11.59 8.81 -0.01
C ILE A 12 10.61 9.28 1.07
N VAL A 13 10.31 8.43 2.07
CA VAL A 13 9.38 8.77 3.18
C VAL A 13 10.06 9.71 4.16
N GLY A 14 11.25 9.36 4.65
CA GLY A 14 11.96 10.17 5.65
C GLY A 14 12.37 11.54 5.13
N THR A 15 12.79 11.64 3.85
CA THR A 15 13.11 12.92 3.22
C THR A 15 11.85 13.79 2.99
N SER A 16 10.73 13.14 2.60
CA SER A 16 9.44 13.83 2.48
C SER A 16 8.97 14.37 3.83
N LEU A 17 9.13 13.58 4.88
CA LEU A 17 8.74 13.98 6.24
C LEU A 17 9.62 15.13 6.78
N ALA A 18 10.93 15.09 6.54
CA ALA A 18 11.83 16.19 6.90
C ALA A 18 11.44 17.50 6.19
N ASP A 19 11.08 17.43 4.89
CA ASP A 19 10.60 18.59 4.13
C ASP A 19 9.28 19.14 4.70
N GLU A 20 8.31 18.26 5.05
CA GLU A 20 7.02 18.64 5.62
C GLU A 20 7.14 19.24 7.02
N LEU A 21 7.93 18.64 7.91
CA LEU A 21 8.16 19.12 9.27
C LEU A 21 8.85 20.49 9.27
N THR A 22 9.91 20.64 8.46
CA THR A 22 10.62 21.92 8.36
C THR A 22 9.78 23.02 7.71
N ALA A 23 8.92 22.68 6.76
CA ALA A 23 7.97 23.62 6.18
C ALA A 23 6.93 24.12 7.20
N ARG A 24 6.67 23.34 8.26
CA ARG A 24 5.79 23.71 9.40
C ARG A 24 6.55 24.34 10.57
N GLY A 25 7.82 24.70 10.38
CA GLY A 25 8.62 25.46 11.36
C GLY A 25 9.40 24.61 12.36
N LEU A 26 9.44 23.29 12.26
CA LEU A 26 10.32 22.46 13.06
C LEU A 26 11.74 22.47 12.47
N THR A 27 12.64 23.23 13.05
CA THR A 27 14.01 23.43 12.52
C THR A 27 15.04 22.47 13.09
N GLU A 28 14.77 21.84 14.25
CA GLU A 28 15.64 20.87 14.88
C GLU A 28 15.31 19.44 14.41
N VAL A 29 15.45 19.19 13.12
CA VAL A 29 15.20 17.90 12.47
C VAL A 29 16.51 17.27 12.03
N THR A 30 16.79 16.07 12.53
CA THR A 30 17.95 15.27 12.11
C THR A 30 17.47 13.98 11.43
N VAL A 31 17.93 13.71 10.22
CA VAL A 31 17.66 12.46 9.51
C VAL A 31 18.92 11.60 9.52
N VAL A 32 18.82 10.39 10.04
CA VAL A 32 19.94 9.43 10.06
C VAL A 32 19.66 8.30 9.07
N ASP A 33 20.70 7.87 8.37
CA ASP A 33 20.65 6.69 7.51
C ASP A 33 21.95 5.88 7.64
N ARG A 34 21.83 4.57 7.64
CA ARG A 34 23.01 3.68 7.70
C ARG A 34 23.80 3.67 6.39
N GLY A 35 23.13 3.91 5.25
CA GLY A 35 23.73 3.99 3.93
C GLY A 35 24.22 5.40 3.57
N ALA A 36 24.72 5.53 2.36
CA ALA A 36 25.02 6.83 1.77
C ALA A 36 23.73 7.58 1.42
N LEU A 37 23.73 8.91 1.53
CA LEU A 37 22.56 9.70 1.16
C LEU A 37 22.27 9.56 -0.34
N PHE A 38 20.99 9.40 -0.68
CA PHE A 38 20.47 9.25 -2.04
C PHE A 38 21.00 8.02 -2.81
N ALA A 39 21.70 7.15 -2.11
CA ALA A 39 22.09 5.81 -2.54
C ALA A 39 22.00 4.86 -1.34
N THR A 40 20.89 4.92 -0.60
CA THR A 40 20.69 4.23 0.68
C THR A 40 20.60 2.72 0.56
N GLY A 41 20.40 2.21 -0.67
CA GLY A 41 20.26 0.78 -0.94
C GLY A 41 18.93 0.16 -0.51
N GLY A 42 17.98 0.96 -0.02
CA GLY A 42 16.61 0.54 0.28
C GLY A 42 15.68 0.60 -0.93
N SER A 43 14.37 0.35 -0.73
CA SER A 43 13.36 0.29 -1.79
C SER A 43 13.32 1.54 -2.68
N THR A 44 13.59 2.72 -2.13
CA THR A 44 13.68 3.98 -2.90
C THR A 44 14.72 3.91 -4.01
N SER A 45 15.82 3.19 -3.79
CA SER A 45 16.97 3.15 -4.71
C SER A 45 16.73 2.32 -5.96
N HIS A 46 15.79 1.37 -5.90
CA HIS A 46 15.44 0.51 -7.05
C HIS A 46 13.98 0.66 -7.51
N ALA A 47 13.22 1.56 -6.90
CA ALA A 47 11.81 1.75 -7.25
C ALA A 47 11.65 2.14 -8.74
N PRO A 48 10.78 1.47 -9.50
CA PRO A 48 10.49 1.84 -10.89
C PRO A 48 9.78 3.19 -11.01
N GLY A 49 9.31 3.74 -9.90
CA GLY A 49 8.82 5.11 -9.77
C GLY A 49 7.42 5.36 -10.31
N LEU A 50 6.62 4.31 -10.53
CA LEU A 50 5.25 4.47 -10.99
C LEU A 50 4.40 5.15 -9.91
N VAL A 51 3.65 6.18 -10.29
CA VAL A 51 2.73 6.91 -9.41
C VAL A 51 1.35 6.94 -10.04
N PHE A 52 0.39 6.32 -9.36
CA PHE A 52 -1.02 6.22 -9.76
C PHE A 52 -1.89 6.95 -8.76
N ALA A 53 -2.67 7.93 -9.23
CA ALA A 53 -3.54 8.71 -8.36
C ALA A 53 -4.81 7.95 -7.94
N THR A 54 -5.29 7.04 -8.77
CA THR A 54 -6.57 6.33 -8.52
C THR A 54 -6.39 5.10 -7.64
N ASN A 55 -7.15 5.05 -6.54
CA ASN A 55 -7.23 3.92 -5.62
C ASN A 55 -8.70 3.76 -5.18
N ALA A 56 -9.10 2.55 -4.75
CA ALA A 56 -10.42 2.31 -4.17
C ALA A 56 -10.61 3.00 -2.81
N SER A 57 -9.53 3.22 -2.06
CA SER A 57 -9.53 4.01 -0.83
C SER A 57 -9.43 5.50 -1.13
N HIS A 58 -10.29 6.29 -0.49
CA HIS A 58 -10.25 7.76 -0.55
C HIS A 58 -8.95 8.30 0.05
N THR A 59 -8.51 7.76 1.19
CA THR A 59 -7.28 8.14 1.89
C THR A 59 -6.05 7.90 1.01
N MET A 60 -5.93 6.72 0.40
CA MET A 60 -4.81 6.39 -0.49
C MET A 60 -4.82 7.25 -1.76
N SER A 61 -5.99 7.53 -2.34
CA SER A 61 -6.13 8.46 -3.46
C SER A 61 -5.70 9.88 -3.09
N ALA A 62 -6.04 10.34 -1.89
CA ALA A 62 -5.62 11.65 -1.40
C ALA A 62 -4.10 11.74 -1.18
N PHE A 63 -3.48 10.68 -0.62
CA PHE A 63 -2.02 10.60 -0.49
C PHE A 63 -1.33 10.65 -1.85
N ALA A 64 -1.80 9.85 -2.81
CA ALA A 64 -1.23 9.80 -4.15
C ALA A 64 -1.37 11.14 -4.89
N ARG A 65 -2.54 11.78 -4.82
CA ARG A 65 -2.78 13.07 -5.43
C ARG A 65 -1.82 14.14 -4.88
N TYR A 66 -1.67 14.22 -3.55
CA TYR A 66 -0.71 15.16 -2.97
C TYR A 66 0.72 14.85 -3.39
N THR A 67 1.08 13.57 -3.51
CA THR A 67 2.41 13.17 -4.01
C THR A 67 2.65 13.66 -5.43
N VAL A 68 1.68 13.48 -6.34
CA VAL A 68 1.74 13.99 -7.72
C VAL A 68 1.90 15.52 -7.74
N GLU A 69 1.10 16.24 -6.97
CA GLU A 69 1.16 17.70 -6.85
C GLU A 69 2.55 18.14 -6.39
N LYS A 70 3.01 17.64 -5.25
CA LYS A 70 4.30 18.00 -4.67
C LYS A 70 5.47 17.66 -5.59
N PHE A 71 5.51 16.44 -6.16
CA PHE A 71 6.63 16.02 -7.01
C PHE A 71 6.68 16.79 -8.32
N SER A 72 5.54 17.25 -8.85
CA SER A 72 5.48 18.12 -10.04
C SER A 72 6.12 19.49 -9.81
N GLU A 73 6.14 19.98 -8.56
CA GLU A 73 6.72 21.26 -8.19
C GLU A 73 8.21 21.18 -7.83
N LEU A 74 8.70 19.98 -7.48
CA LEU A 74 10.09 19.80 -7.10
C LEU A 74 11.02 20.04 -8.29
N ARG A 75 12.20 20.57 -8.00
CA ARG A 75 13.26 20.80 -8.98
C ARG A 75 14.53 20.12 -8.52
N HIS A 76 15.24 19.51 -9.46
CA HIS A 76 16.51 18.85 -9.23
C HIS A 76 17.49 19.15 -10.38
N PRO A 77 18.78 19.42 -10.11
CA PRO A 77 19.77 19.74 -11.16
C PRO A 77 19.99 18.62 -12.19
N GLY A 78 19.78 17.37 -11.77
CA GLY A 78 19.93 16.18 -12.62
C GLY A 78 18.69 15.82 -13.46
N GLY A 79 17.73 16.77 -13.64
CA GLY A 79 16.56 16.56 -14.49
C GLY A 79 15.23 16.48 -13.72
N PRO A 80 14.14 16.12 -14.40
CA PRO A 80 12.80 16.07 -13.82
C PRO A 80 12.72 15.14 -12.60
N VAL A 81 11.98 15.58 -11.58
CA VAL A 81 11.63 14.76 -10.41
C VAL A 81 10.41 13.91 -10.71
N PHE A 82 9.48 14.46 -11.45
CA PHE A 82 8.25 13.79 -11.87
C PHE A 82 7.99 14.04 -13.35
N ASN A 83 7.82 12.94 -14.10
CA ASN A 83 7.45 12.97 -15.51
C ASN A 83 5.98 12.57 -15.65
N ARG A 84 5.10 13.53 -15.96
CA ARG A 84 3.66 13.32 -16.08
C ARG A 84 3.33 12.73 -17.46
N VAL A 85 3.60 11.46 -17.63
CA VAL A 85 3.30 10.72 -18.88
C VAL A 85 1.86 10.18 -18.94
N GLY A 86 1.13 10.22 -17.83
CA GLY A 86 -0.17 9.57 -17.69
C GLY A 86 -0.05 8.10 -17.32
N GLY A 87 -1.19 7.50 -16.96
CA GLY A 87 -1.35 6.06 -16.74
C GLY A 87 -2.40 5.48 -17.67
N LEU A 88 -2.16 4.32 -18.20
CA LEU A 88 -3.11 3.55 -19.01
C LEU A 88 -3.21 2.13 -18.43
N GLU A 89 -4.38 1.79 -17.90
CA GLU A 89 -4.71 0.43 -17.48
C GLU A 89 -5.59 -0.22 -18.53
N VAL A 90 -5.20 -1.40 -19.04
CA VAL A 90 -5.93 -2.10 -20.11
C VAL A 90 -6.65 -3.33 -19.57
N ALA A 91 -7.80 -3.66 -20.18
CA ALA A 91 -8.59 -4.85 -19.90
C ALA A 91 -8.51 -5.81 -21.09
N THR A 92 -8.13 -7.06 -20.82
CA THR A 92 -8.16 -8.16 -21.78
C THR A 92 -9.34 -9.11 -21.55
N THR A 93 -10.00 -8.98 -20.40
CA THR A 93 -11.17 -9.78 -20.00
C THR A 93 -12.38 -8.91 -19.70
N ALA A 94 -13.59 -9.47 -19.88
CA ALA A 94 -14.83 -8.76 -19.58
C ALA A 94 -14.96 -8.38 -18.08
N PRO A 95 -14.57 -9.22 -17.09
CA PRO A 95 -14.54 -8.83 -15.69
C PRO A 95 -13.61 -7.65 -15.44
N ARG A 96 -12.41 -7.61 -16.04
CA ARG A 96 -11.49 -6.48 -15.91
C ARG A 96 -12.03 -5.21 -16.56
N TRP A 97 -12.69 -5.33 -17.71
CA TRP A 97 -13.33 -4.16 -18.33
C TRP A 97 -14.40 -3.55 -17.41
N ALA A 98 -15.24 -4.38 -16.79
CA ALA A 98 -16.21 -3.93 -15.80
C ALA A 98 -15.52 -3.32 -14.56
N ASP A 99 -14.35 -3.83 -14.17
CA ASP A 99 -13.55 -3.27 -13.08
C ASP A 99 -13.00 -1.88 -13.42
N LEU A 100 -12.51 -1.67 -14.65
CA LEU A 100 -12.05 -0.35 -15.11
C LEU A 100 -13.18 0.69 -15.11
N GLN A 101 -14.42 0.27 -15.42
CA GLN A 101 -15.59 1.15 -15.33
C GLN A 101 -15.84 1.57 -13.87
N ARG A 102 -15.69 0.67 -12.89
CA ARG A 102 -15.79 0.99 -11.46
C ARG A 102 -14.66 1.91 -11.03
N LYS A 103 -13.42 1.66 -11.47
CA LYS A 103 -12.25 2.51 -11.19
C LYS A 103 -12.44 3.93 -11.74
N ALA A 104 -13.04 4.08 -12.91
CA ALA A 104 -13.40 5.40 -13.44
C ALA A 104 -14.39 6.13 -12.52
N GLY A 105 -15.36 5.41 -11.94
CA GLY A 105 -16.27 5.96 -10.92
C GLY A 105 -15.54 6.38 -9.63
N TRP A 106 -14.60 5.59 -9.15
CA TRP A 106 -13.77 5.95 -7.98
C TRP A 106 -12.92 7.20 -8.26
N ALA A 107 -12.27 7.25 -9.42
CA ALA A 107 -11.50 8.42 -9.83
C ALA A 107 -12.37 9.69 -9.82
N GLN A 108 -13.57 9.61 -10.41
CA GLN A 108 -14.52 10.71 -10.42
C GLN A 108 -14.94 11.13 -9.02
N ALA A 109 -15.23 10.18 -8.12
CA ALA A 109 -15.61 10.45 -6.73
C ALA A 109 -14.48 11.13 -5.95
N CYS A 110 -13.21 10.84 -6.28
CA CYS A 110 -12.03 11.47 -5.69
C CYS A 110 -11.56 12.74 -6.42
N GLY A 111 -12.28 13.21 -7.45
CA GLY A 111 -11.90 14.37 -8.26
C GLY A 111 -10.62 14.16 -9.08
N ILE A 112 -10.30 12.91 -9.43
CA ILE A 112 -9.14 12.54 -10.25
C ILE A 112 -9.58 12.50 -11.71
N PRO A 113 -8.96 13.29 -12.62
CA PRO A 113 -9.25 13.23 -14.04
C PRO A 113 -8.92 11.85 -14.62
N GLY A 114 -9.87 11.24 -15.30
CA GLY A 114 -9.68 9.96 -15.96
C GLY A 114 -10.81 9.68 -16.94
N ARG A 115 -10.55 8.86 -17.94
CA ARG A 115 -11.57 8.46 -18.93
C ARG A 115 -11.37 7.03 -19.41
N LEU A 116 -12.47 6.37 -19.71
CA LEU A 116 -12.48 5.10 -20.40
C LEU A 116 -12.20 5.32 -21.89
N LEU A 117 -11.39 4.43 -22.46
CA LEU A 117 -10.97 4.43 -23.85
C LEU A 117 -11.34 3.12 -24.52
N GLY A 118 -11.75 3.18 -25.78
CA GLY A 118 -11.83 1.99 -26.63
C GLY A 118 -10.44 1.49 -27.05
N ALA A 119 -10.36 0.26 -27.55
CA ALA A 119 -9.09 -0.36 -27.95
C ALA A 119 -8.27 0.48 -28.96
N ALA A 120 -8.94 1.08 -29.94
CA ALA A 120 -8.30 1.95 -30.93
C ALA A 120 -7.70 3.23 -30.31
N GLU A 121 -8.40 3.85 -29.33
CA GLU A 121 -7.90 5.02 -28.62
C GLU A 121 -6.71 4.65 -27.70
N CYS A 122 -6.76 3.47 -27.06
CA CYS A 122 -5.63 2.96 -26.29
C CYS A 122 -4.38 2.78 -27.16
N ALA A 123 -4.50 2.17 -28.34
CA ALA A 123 -3.40 1.98 -29.26
C ALA A 123 -2.88 3.31 -29.84
N ALA A 124 -3.74 4.30 -30.04
CA ALA A 124 -3.31 5.64 -30.44
C ALA A 124 -2.51 6.34 -29.33
N LEU A 125 -2.85 6.12 -28.07
CA LEU A 125 -2.16 6.68 -26.90
C LEU A 125 -0.86 5.92 -26.58
N HIS A 126 -0.83 4.61 -26.79
CA HIS A 126 0.32 3.75 -26.55
C HIS A 126 0.59 2.85 -27.78
N PRO A 127 1.35 3.34 -28.77
CA PRO A 127 1.49 2.71 -30.09
C PRO A 127 2.14 1.31 -30.11
N LEU A 128 2.72 0.86 -29.02
CA LEU A 128 3.26 -0.51 -28.90
C LEU A 128 2.17 -1.56 -28.64
N LEU A 129 0.94 -1.12 -28.23
CA LEU A 129 -0.17 -2.02 -27.89
C LEU A 129 -0.74 -2.70 -29.13
N ASP A 130 -0.93 -4.01 -29.03
CA ASP A 130 -1.84 -4.74 -29.94
C ASP A 130 -3.29 -4.52 -29.50
N ARG A 131 -4.01 -3.71 -30.25
CA ARG A 131 -5.41 -3.39 -29.97
C ARG A 131 -6.35 -4.60 -30.02
N GLU A 132 -5.98 -5.65 -30.74
CA GLU A 132 -6.80 -6.86 -30.86
C GLU A 132 -6.75 -7.72 -29.58
N GLN A 133 -5.81 -7.46 -28.70
CA GLN A 133 -5.67 -8.14 -27.40
C GLN A 133 -6.50 -7.49 -26.28
N ILE A 134 -7.05 -6.30 -26.47
CA ILE A 134 -7.69 -5.53 -25.41
C ILE A 134 -9.14 -5.17 -25.74
N LEU A 135 -9.99 -5.10 -24.75
CA LEU A 135 -11.36 -4.61 -24.85
C LEU A 135 -11.43 -3.08 -24.75
N GLY A 136 -10.49 -2.48 -24.06
CA GLY A 136 -10.38 -1.06 -23.82
C GLY A 136 -9.44 -0.77 -22.66
N GLY A 137 -9.44 0.47 -22.18
CA GLY A 137 -8.58 0.89 -21.09
C GLY A 137 -9.14 2.05 -20.28
N PHE A 138 -8.51 2.31 -19.16
CA PHE A 138 -8.75 3.49 -18.31
C PHE A 138 -7.49 4.36 -18.31
N HIS A 139 -7.62 5.58 -18.83
CA HIS A 139 -6.53 6.56 -18.91
C HIS A 139 -6.66 7.59 -17.81
N THR A 140 -5.57 7.80 -17.05
CA THR A 140 -5.45 8.76 -15.95
C THR A 140 -4.32 9.75 -16.27
N PRO A 141 -4.62 10.93 -16.83
CA PRO A 141 -3.60 11.92 -17.24
C PRO A 141 -2.68 12.44 -16.13
N PRO A 142 -3.11 12.56 -14.84
CA PRO A 142 -2.21 13.03 -13.78
C PRO A 142 -1.15 12.03 -13.35
N ASP A 143 -1.29 10.76 -13.69
CA ASP A 143 -0.32 9.72 -13.35
C ASP A 143 1.04 9.98 -14.02
N GLY A 144 2.09 9.37 -13.50
CA GLY A 144 3.41 9.55 -14.07
C GLY A 144 4.52 8.79 -13.37
N LEU A 145 5.73 9.11 -13.75
CA LEU A 145 6.95 8.49 -13.27
C LEU A 145 7.71 9.43 -12.36
N ALA A 146 7.95 9.00 -11.12
CA ALA A 146 8.83 9.68 -10.19
C ALA A 146 10.25 9.14 -10.27
N ALA A 147 11.24 10.01 -10.45
CA ALA A 147 12.63 9.68 -10.18
C ALA A 147 12.83 9.68 -8.66
N ALA A 148 12.59 8.52 -8.01
CA ALA A 148 12.45 8.43 -6.56
C ALA A 148 13.69 8.97 -5.79
N LEU A 149 14.90 8.71 -6.26
CA LEU A 149 16.12 9.26 -5.65
C LEU A 149 16.22 10.78 -5.84
N ARG A 150 15.88 11.31 -7.03
CA ARG A 150 15.86 12.77 -7.27
C ARG A 150 14.78 13.43 -6.40
N ALA A 151 13.62 12.78 -6.21
CA ALA A 151 12.57 13.27 -5.34
C ALA A 151 13.04 13.31 -3.88
N ALA A 152 13.71 12.27 -3.41
CA ALA A 152 14.29 12.23 -2.07
C ALA A 152 15.34 13.33 -1.87
N GLU A 153 16.27 13.48 -2.81
CA GLU A 153 17.31 14.52 -2.75
C GLU A 153 16.75 15.94 -2.81
N ALA A 154 15.79 16.21 -3.70
CA ALA A 154 15.17 17.53 -3.82
C ALA A 154 14.46 17.95 -2.52
N GLN A 155 13.76 17.02 -1.88
CA GLN A 155 13.11 17.26 -0.59
C GLN A 155 14.12 17.45 0.54
N ALA A 156 15.19 16.63 0.57
CA ALA A 156 16.26 16.78 1.55
C ALA A 156 16.96 18.15 1.42
N ARG A 157 17.25 18.61 0.20
CA ARG A 157 17.81 19.95 -0.05
C ARG A 157 16.89 21.07 0.48
N ARG A 158 15.58 20.95 0.28
CA ARG A 158 14.59 21.91 0.80
C ARG A 158 14.56 21.89 2.33
N ALA A 159 14.57 20.70 2.94
CA ALA A 159 14.61 20.54 4.39
C ALA A 159 15.90 21.12 4.99
N THR A 160 17.06 20.84 4.37
CA THR A 160 18.36 21.38 4.79
C THR A 160 18.40 22.90 4.72
N ALA A 161 17.84 23.50 3.66
CA ALA A 161 17.73 24.96 3.54
C ALA A 161 16.91 25.61 4.65
N ARG A 162 16.06 24.82 5.35
CA ARG A 162 15.24 25.23 6.51
C ARG A 162 15.81 24.78 7.85
N GLY A 163 17.02 24.19 7.89
CA GLY A 163 17.72 23.84 9.10
C GLY A 163 17.82 22.34 9.43
N ALA A 164 17.24 21.44 8.63
CA ALA A 164 17.40 20.00 8.86
C ALA A 164 18.85 19.53 8.60
N ALA A 165 19.31 18.57 9.39
CA ALA A 165 20.59 17.88 9.23
C ALA A 165 20.38 16.46 8.69
N PHE A 166 21.20 16.03 7.72
CA PHE A 166 21.23 14.67 7.20
C PHE A 166 22.57 14.01 7.53
N VAL A 167 22.53 12.87 8.20
CA VAL A 167 23.70 12.17 8.74
C VAL A 167 23.81 10.76 8.14
N PRO A 168 24.57 10.60 7.04
CA PRO A 168 24.80 9.29 6.42
C PRO A 168 25.72 8.40 7.25
N GLY A 169 25.77 7.11 6.93
CA GLY A 169 26.62 6.12 7.57
C GLY A 169 26.36 6.01 9.08
N THR A 170 25.10 6.25 9.49
CA THR A 170 24.71 6.29 10.90
C THR A 170 23.49 5.41 11.14
N GLU A 171 23.75 4.19 11.59
CA GLU A 171 22.72 3.22 11.92
C GLU A 171 22.04 3.55 13.26
N ALA A 172 20.71 3.49 13.29
CA ALA A 172 19.91 3.57 14.52
C ALA A 172 19.89 2.20 15.22
N LEU A 173 20.71 2.05 16.25
CA LEU A 173 20.84 0.82 17.03
C LEU A 173 19.73 0.61 18.06
N GLY A 174 18.91 1.62 18.33
CA GLY A 174 17.79 1.58 19.27
C GLY A 174 17.36 2.97 19.68
N VAL A 175 16.26 3.04 20.40
CA VAL A 175 15.71 4.27 20.97
C VAL A 175 16.08 4.35 22.46
N VAL A 176 16.43 5.53 22.92
CA VAL A 176 16.64 5.82 24.33
C VAL A 176 15.36 6.44 24.87
N ASP A 177 14.82 5.86 25.93
CA ASP A 177 13.64 6.37 26.60
C ASP A 177 13.87 6.62 28.09
N ARG A 178 13.01 7.44 28.66
CA ARG A 178 12.92 7.66 30.10
C ARG A 178 11.47 7.95 30.48
N ASN A 179 10.96 7.16 31.42
CA ASN A 179 9.58 7.28 31.93
C ASN A 179 8.52 7.22 30.80
N GLY A 180 8.66 6.27 29.88
CA GLY A 180 7.73 6.07 28.77
C GLY A 180 7.75 7.18 27.70
N ARG A 181 8.82 7.96 27.62
CA ARG A 181 9.01 8.99 26.59
C ARG A 181 10.38 8.89 25.95
N VAL A 182 10.45 9.11 24.66
CA VAL A 182 11.68 9.20 23.87
C VAL A 182 12.62 10.29 24.43
N ARG A 183 13.92 10.00 24.41
CA ARG A 183 15.01 10.93 24.75
C ARG A 183 16.11 10.97 23.70
N GLY A 184 16.10 10.05 22.75
CA GLY A 184 17.11 10.03 21.69
C GLY A 184 17.18 8.71 20.94
N VAL A 185 18.07 8.69 19.96
CA VAL A 185 18.43 7.51 19.16
C VAL A 185 19.85 7.10 19.49
N ARG A 186 20.06 5.84 19.86
CA ARG A 186 21.40 5.25 20.06
C ARG A 186 21.96 4.85 18.70
N THR A 187 23.17 5.29 18.44
CA THR A 187 23.94 4.98 17.24
C THR A 187 25.32 4.44 17.59
N GLY A 188 26.06 3.92 16.62
CA GLY A 188 27.46 3.52 16.81
C GLY A 188 28.41 4.69 17.17
N ARG A 189 27.94 5.94 17.02
CA ARG A 189 28.71 7.17 17.34
C ARG A 189 28.25 7.86 18.63
N GLY A 190 27.33 7.25 19.39
CA GLY A 190 26.75 7.80 20.60
C GLY A 190 25.24 8.00 20.48
N VAL A 191 24.67 8.80 21.37
CA VAL A 191 23.24 9.10 21.41
C VAL A 191 22.98 10.45 20.71
N ILE A 192 22.02 10.49 19.82
CA ILE A 192 21.47 11.72 19.27
C ILE A 192 20.22 12.05 20.06
N ASP A 193 20.22 13.18 20.77
CA ASP A 193 19.07 13.63 21.57
C ASP A 193 17.84 13.87 20.71
N ALA A 194 16.68 13.43 21.17
CA ALA A 194 15.40 13.65 20.50
C ALA A 194 14.24 13.65 21.49
N ASP A 195 13.25 14.52 21.25
CA ASP A 195 11.94 14.48 21.89
C ASP A 195 10.95 13.62 21.08
N ILE A 196 11.21 13.51 19.77
CA ILE A 196 10.43 12.74 18.81
C ILE A 196 11.38 11.90 17.94
N VAL A 197 11.08 10.62 17.79
CA VAL A 197 11.76 9.70 16.86
C VAL A 197 10.74 9.14 15.90
N VAL A 198 10.98 9.28 14.60
CA VAL A 198 10.12 8.70 13.55
C VAL A 198 10.84 7.54 12.87
N CYS A 199 10.26 6.36 12.94
CA CYS A 199 10.69 5.19 12.19
C CYS A 199 10.15 5.28 10.76
N ALA A 200 11.05 5.54 9.81
CA ALA A 200 10.81 5.58 8.36
C ALA A 200 11.89 4.75 7.64
N ALA A 201 12.27 3.62 8.27
CA ALA A 201 13.38 2.77 7.89
C ALA A 201 13.02 1.72 6.81
N GLY A 202 11.83 1.82 6.21
CA GLY A 202 11.34 0.92 5.19
C GLY A 202 11.20 -0.52 5.72
N PHE A 203 11.58 -1.52 4.95
CA PHE A 203 11.43 -2.91 5.38
C PHE A 203 12.31 -3.31 6.58
N TRP A 204 13.27 -2.47 7.01
CA TRP A 204 14.00 -2.66 8.27
C TRP A 204 13.27 -2.09 9.50
N GLY A 205 12.22 -1.30 9.29
CA GLY A 205 11.47 -0.63 10.35
C GLY A 205 10.90 -1.58 11.40
N ALA A 206 10.46 -2.77 10.98
CA ALA A 206 9.97 -3.80 11.91
C ALA A 206 11.02 -4.22 12.95
N GLY A 207 12.30 -4.27 12.56
CA GLY A 207 13.42 -4.55 13.47
C GLY A 207 13.64 -3.46 14.51
N LEU A 208 13.58 -2.19 14.10
CA LEU A 208 13.71 -1.05 15.01
C LEU A 208 12.51 -0.96 15.98
N ALA A 209 11.29 -1.10 15.46
CA ALA A 209 10.06 -1.06 16.26
C ALA A 209 10.04 -2.17 17.33
N ARG A 210 10.51 -3.38 17.00
CA ARG A 210 10.60 -4.50 17.96
C ARG A 210 11.50 -4.16 19.17
N ARG A 211 12.54 -3.33 18.98
CA ARG A 211 13.44 -2.91 20.07
C ARG A 211 12.76 -1.99 21.09
N VAL A 212 11.63 -1.42 20.76
CA VAL A 212 10.77 -0.63 21.66
C VAL A 212 9.48 -1.35 22.05
N GLY A 213 9.41 -2.68 21.83
CA GLY A 213 8.26 -3.49 22.21
C GLY A 213 7.07 -3.42 21.23
N LEU A 214 7.25 -2.82 20.06
CA LEU A 214 6.20 -2.68 19.05
C LEU A 214 6.36 -3.72 17.93
N THR A 215 5.34 -4.54 17.71
CA THR A 215 5.27 -5.43 16.55
C THR A 215 4.57 -4.73 15.41
N LEU A 216 5.28 -4.48 14.32
CA LEU A 216 4.70 -3.98 13.08
C LEU A 216 4.26 -5.18 12.21
N PRO A 217 2.99 -5.25 11.81
CA PRO A 217 2.51 -6.28 10.90
C PRO A 217 2.91 -5.93 9.46
N LEU A 218 4.19 -6.14 9.14
CA LEU A 218 4.74 -5.98 7.80
C LEU A 218 5.75 -7.07 7.49
N VAL A 219 5.80 -7.48 6.21
CA VAL A 219 6.78 -8.43 5.68
C VAL A 219 7.53 -7.78 4.52
N PRO A 220 8.87 -7.84 4.51
CA PRO A 220 9.65 -7.56 3.32
C PRO A 220 9.33 -8.62 2.26
N MET A 221 9.01 -8.16 1.04
CA MET A 221 8.64 -9.03 -0.07
C MET A 221 9.51 -8.67 -1.27
N ALA A 222 10.15 -9.66 -1.89
CA ALA A 222 10.87 -9.45 -3.13
C ALA A 222 9.91 -9.52 -4.31
N HIS A 223 10.15 -8.70 -5.34
CA HIS A 223 9.28 -8.54 -6.50
C HIS A 223 10.10 -8.42 -7.77
N GLN A 224 9.69 -9.17 -8.79
CA GLN A 224 10.39 -9.24 -10.08
C GLN A 224 10.26 -7.95 -10.88
N TYR A 225 11.40 -7.49 -11.36
CA TYR A 225 11.50 -6.41 -12.33
C TYR A 225 12.57 -6.73 -13.37
N ALA A 226 12.21 -6.64 -14.63
CA ALA A 226 13.10 -6.88 -15.76
C ALA A 226 13.21 -5.66 -16.66
N THR A 227 14.37 -5.47 -17.29
CA THR A 227 14.58 -4.47 -18.34
C THR A 227 14.90 -5.19 -19.64
N THR A 228 14.24 -4.79 -20.72
CA THR A 228 14.46 -5.35 -22.05
C THR A 228 15.72 -4.82 -22.68
N GLY A 229 16.21 -5.46 -23.73
CA GLY A 229 17.05 -4.83 -24.72
C GLY A 229 16.33 -3.69 -25.45
N GLN A 230 16.99 -3.09 -26.42
CA GLN A 230 16.44 -2.00 -27.23
C GLN A 230 15.13 -2.45 -27.91
N VAL A 231 14.11 -1.60 -27.86
CA VAL A 231 12.81 -1.78 -28.52
C VAL A 231 12.76 -0.83 -29.72
N ALA A 232 12.81 -1.38 -30.92
CA ALA A 232 13.01 -0.61 -32.16
C ALA A 232 12.08 0.63 -32.31
N PRO A 233 10.75 0.55 -32.02
CA PRO A 233 9.88 1.73 -32.09
C PRO A 233 10.16 2.83 -31.05
N LEU A 234 10.97 2.57 -30.03
CA LEU A 234 11.33 3.54 -28.99
C LEU A 234 12.64 4.29 -29.29
N VAL A 235 13.43 3.81 -30.27
CA VAL A 235 14.71 4.41 -30.62
C VAL A 235 14.54 5.87 -31.06
N GLY A 236 15.27 6.78 -30.41
CA GLY A 236 15.27 8.21 -30.72
C GLY A 236 14.04 8.99 -30.21
N ARG A 237 13.13 8.36 -29.45
CA ARG A 237 11.96 9.05 -28.89
C ARG A 237 12.26 9.80 -27.60
N ASN A 238 13.12 9.25 -26.77
CA ASN A 238 13.42 9.76 -25.44
C ASN A 238 14.92 10.03 -25.28
N THR A 239 15.29 10.67 -24.17
CA THR A 239 16.68 10.97 -23.78
C THR A 239 16.91 10.53 -22.35
N ASP A 240 18.15 10.49 -21.88
CA ASP A 240 18.48 10.15 -20.47
C ASP A 240 17.86 11.13 -19.46
N GLU A 241 17.62 12.37 -19.87
CA GLU A 241 16.95 13.37 -19.03
C GLU A 241 15.43 13.16 -18.99
N HIS A 242 14.84 12.79 -20.13
CA HIS A 242 13.41 12.51 -20.31
C HIS A 242 13.26 11.08 -20.83
N ASP A 243 13.32 10.12 -19.92
CA ASP A 243 13.43 8.69 -20.21
C ASP A 243 12.12 8.00 -20.62
N ALA A 244 11.00 8.72 -20.61
CA ALA A 244 9.69 8.20 -20.96
C ALA A 244 8.78 9.27 -21.56
N GLY A 245 8.01 8.91 -22.59
CA GLY A 245 7.01 9.73 -23.25
C GLY A 245 5.65 9.03 -23.39
N LEU A 246 5.62 7.69 -23.28
CA LEU A 246 4.37 6.92 -23.28
C LEU A 246 3.79 6.81 -21.87
N PRO A 247 2.45 6.71 -21.73
CA PRO A 247 1.82 6.43 -20.46
C PRO A 247 2.37 5.16 -19.82
N ILE A 248 2.43 5.15 -18.47
CA ILE A 248 2.65 3.92 -17.72
C ILE A 248 1.55 2.94 -18.13
N LEU A 249 1.92 1.74 -18.58
CA LEU A 249 0.95 0.73 -18.98
C LEU A 249 0.79 -0.31 -17.87
N ARG A 250 -0.47 -0.62 -17.51
CA ARG A 250 -0.80 -1.72 -16.59
C ARG A 250 -1.68 -2.75 -17.28
N HIS A 251 -1.26 -4.01 -17.20
CA HIS A 251 -2.03 -5.17 -17.63
C HIS A 251 -2.25 -6.09 -16.42
N GLN A 252 -3.21 -5.72 -15.59
CA GLN A 252 -3.44 -6.38 -14.31
C GLN A 252 -4.01 -7.80 -14.44
N ASP A 253 -4.69 -8.13 -15.57
CA ASP A 253 -5.15 -9.51 -15.84
C ASP A 253 -3.98 -10.50 -15.91
N ALA A 254 -2.79 -10.04 -16.29
CA ALA A 254 -1.56 -10.84 -16.34
C ALA A 254 -0.55 -10.47 -15.23
N GLY A 255 -0.93 -9.63 -14.27
CA GLY A 255 -0.06 -9.19 -13.19
C GLY A 255 1.10 -8.28 -13.62
N LEU A 256 0.97 -7.58 -14.75
CA LEU A 256 2.06 -6.85 -15.41
C LEU A 256 1.90 -5.32 -15.33
N TYR A 257 3.03 -4.63 -15.27
CA TYR A 257 3.12 -3.20 -15.54
C TYR A 257 4.40 -2.88 -16.33
N PHE A 258 4.34 -1.80 -17.10
CA PHE A 258 5.42 -1.40 -18.00
C PHE A 258 5.71 0.10 -17.88
N ARG A 259 6.99 0.45 -18.03
CA ARG A 259 7.44 1.83 -18.25
C ARG A 259 8.58 1.89 -19.25
N GLU A 260 8.74 3.05 -19.91
CA GLU A 260 9.93 3.29 -20.72
C GLU A 260 11.18 3.58 -19.88
N HIS A 261 12.32 3.19 -20.41
CA HIS A 261 13.66 3.55 -20.00
C HIS A 261 14.45 3.93 -21.28
N VAL A 262 14.23 5.16 -21.76
CA VAL A 262 14.77 5.70 -23.01
C VAL A 262 14.27 4.91 -24.22
N ASP A 263 15.00 3.90 -24.67
CA ASP A 263 14.65 3.04 -25.81
C ASP A 263 14.36 1.57 -25.40
N ARG A 264 14.19 1.33 -24.12
CA ARG A 264 13.91 0.01 -23.49
C ARG A 264 12.61 0.05 -22.71
N LEU A 265 12.11 -1.11 -22.34
CA LEU A 265 10.98 -1.24 -21.41
C LEU A 265 11.41 -1.90 -20.10
N GLY A 266 10.99 -1.31 -19.02
CA GLY A 266 10.95 -1.97 -17.71
C GLY A 266 9.64 -2.68 -17.54
N ILE A 267 9.67 -3.92 -17.05
CA ILE A 267 8.53 -4.82 -16.87
C ILE A 267 8.52 -5.32 -15.44
N GLY A 268 7.51 -4.98 -14.67
CA GLY A 268 7.28 -5.58 -13.35
C GLY A 268 6.20 -6.64 -13.42
N TYR A 269 6.34 -7.68 -12.61
CA TYR A 269 5.47 -8.85 -12.64
C TYR A 269 5.06 -9.30 -11.24
N TYR A 270 3.77 -9.24 -10.91
CA TYR A 270 3.19 -9.69 -9.65
C TYR A 270 2.70 -11.15 -9.67
N GLY A 271 2.64 -11.80 -10.83
CA GLY A 271 2.16 -13.18 -10.97
C GLY A 271 3.20 -14.25 -10.60
N HIS A 272 4.38 -13.86 -10.12
CA HIS A 272 5.39 -14.83 -9.63
C HIS A 272 5.02 -15.37 -8.24
N GLN A 273 5.64 -16.47 -7.84
CA GLN A 273 5.49 -16.99 -6.48
C GLN A 273 5.94 -15.93 -5.46
N PRO A 274 5.19 -15.71 -4.37
CA PRO A 274 5.58 -14.79 -3.32
C PRO A 274 6.96 -15.12 -2.75
N MET A 275 7.78 -14.11 -2.56
CA MET A 275 9.14 -14.23 -2.02
C MET A 275 9.28 -13.41 -0.72
N PRO A 276 8.64 -13.85 0.39
CA PRO A 276 8.78 -13.20 1.69
C PRO A 276 10.21 -13.38 2.23
N LEU A 277 10.74 -12.36 2.91
CA LEU A 277 12.04 -12.39 3.55
C LEU A 277 11.89 -12.32 5.08
N GLY A 278 12.60 -13.20 5.76
CA GLY A 278 12.69 -13.22 7.22
C GLY A 278 13.72 -12.23 7.77
N ALA A 279 13.74 -12.09 9.10
CA ALA A 279 14.71 -11.22 9.76
C ALA A 279 16.16 -11.71 9.56
N ASP A 280 16.37 -13.01 9.44
CA ASP A 280 17.70 -13.61 9.23
C ASP A 280 18.20 -13.33 7.80
N ASP A 281 17.31 -13.41 6.80
CA ASP A 281 17.63 -13.04 5.42
C ASP A 281 18.05 -11.59 5.32
N LEU A 282 17.32 -10.69 5.99
CA LEU A 282 17.66 -9.27 6.05
C LEU A 282 19.00 -9.01 6.77
N SER A 283 19.32 -9.76 7.83
CA SER A 283 20.60 -9.64 8.55
C SER A 283 21.76 -10.08 7.66
N THR A 284 21.60 -11.14 6.88
CA THR A 284 22.60 -11.61 5.92
C THR A 284 22.84 -10.58 4.83
N LEU A 285 21.78 -10.01 4.25
CA LEU A 285 21.89 -8.91 3.28
C LEU A 285 22.65 -7.70 3.82
N LEU A 286 22.57 -7.45 5.14
CA LEU A 286 23.29 -6.38 5.82
C LEU A 286 24.79 -6.65 5.96
N VAL A 287 25.17 -7.91 6.12
CA VAL A 287 26.58 -8.33 6.33
C VAL A 287 27.31 -8.43 4.99
N ASP A 288 26.68 -9.03 3.97
CA ASP A 288 27.32 -9.28 2.67
C ASP A 288 27.38 -8.02 1.78
N THR A 289 26.65 -6.98 2.13
CA THR A 289 26.55 -5.76 1.33
C THR A 289 27.35 -4.58 1.85
N ALA A 290 28.30 -4.80 2.75
CA ALA A 290 29.20 -3.75 3.27
C ALA A 290 30.03 -3.01 2.20
N GLY A 291 29.80 -3.26 0.94
CA GLY A 291 30.35 -2.57 -0.25
C GLY A 291 29.40 -2.49 -1.43
N GLU A 292 28.22 -3.12 -1.33
CA GLU A 292 27.23 -3.11 -2.42
C GLU A 292 26.28 -1.91 -2.32
N PRO A 293 26.09 -1.15 -3.41
CA PRO A 293 25.26 0.05 -3.37
C PRO A 293 23.75 -0.25 -3.29
N MET A 294 23.32 -1.49 -3.55
CA MET A 294 21.92 -1.88 -3.67
C MET A 294 21.56 -3.19 -2.94
N PRO A 295 21.66 -3.23 -1.60
CA PRO A 295 21.40 -4.44 -0.82
C PRO A 295 19.95 -4.96 -0.92
N ALA A 296 19.01 -4.12 -1.36
CA ALA A 296 17.61 -4.47 -1.55
C ALA A 296 17.29 -5.04 -2.94
N MET A 297 18.29 -5.30 -3.79
CA MET A 297 18.14 -5.95 -5.08
C MET A 297 18.72 -7.36 -5.02
N LEU A 298 17.85 -8.37 -5.02
CA LEU A 298 18.24 -9.78 -5.05
C LEU A 298 18.43 -10.26 -6.50
N PRO A 299 19.15 -11.36 -6.72
CA PRO A 299 19.30 -11.98 -8.04
C PRO A 299 17.95 -12.25 -8.69
N PHE A 300 17.88 -12.03 -10.00
CA PHE A 300 16.68 -12.26 -10.79
C PHE A 300 16.38 -13.76 -10.94
N THR A 301 15.11 -14.15 -10.82
CA THR A 301 14.62 -15.52 -11.01
C THR A 301 14.03 -15.65 -12.42
N GLU A 302 14.88 -15.90 -13.40
CA GLU A 302 14.51 -15.88 -14.83
C GLU A 302 13.43 -16.90 -15.18
N GLU A 303 13.47 -18.08 -14.58
CA GLU A 303 12.48 -19.16 -14.84
C GLU A 303 11.05 -18.73 -14.45
N ASP A 304 10.92 -18.00 -13.36
CA ASP A 304 9.62 -17.48 -12.87
C ASP A 304 9.08 -16.34 -13.76
N PHE A 305 9.94 -15.72 -14.56
CA PHE A 305 9.56 -14.60 -15.43
C PHE A 305 9.07 -15.02 -16.82
N ALA A 306 9.24 -16.29 -17.20
CA ALA A 306 8.85 -16.77 -18.52
C ALA A 306 7.35 -16.56 -18.87
N PRO A 307 6.37 -16.71 -17.94
CA PRO A 307 4.99 -16.37 -18.20
C PRO A 307 4.80 -14.85 -18.47
N ALA A 308 5.45 -14.01 -17.67
CA ALA A 308 5.42 -12.55 -17.83
C ALA A 308 5.92 -12.11 -19.20
N TRP A 309 7.04 -12.69 -19.64
CA TRP A 309 7.62 -12.39 -20.96
C TRP A 309 6.67 -12.75 -22.10
N ARG A 310 6.09 -13.95 -22.06
CA ARG A 310 5.14 -14.42 -23.06
C ARG A 310 3.91 -13.52 -23.16
N ASP A 311 3.32 -13.13 -22.01
CA ASP A 311 2.16 -12.26 -21.98
C ASP A 311 2.51 -10.82 -22.37
N SER A 312 3.73 -10.36 -22.06
CA SER A 312 4.25 -9.06 -22.51
C SER A 312 4.41 -9.01 -24.04
N VAL A 313 4.98 -10.03 -24.66
CA VAL A 313 5.12 -10.12 -26.13
C VAL A 313 3.75 -10.18 -26.80
N ARG A 314 2.79 -10.89 -26.23
CA ARG A 314 1.43 -10.95 -26.76
C ARG A 314 0.75 -9.58 -26.75
N LEU A 315 0.91 -8.80 -25.67
CA LEU A 315 0.32 -7.47 -25.54
C LEU A 315 1.07 -6.41 -26.34
N LEU A 316 2.40 -6.52 -26.39
CA LEU A 316 3.34 -5.58 -27.01
C LEU A 316 4.22 -6.33 -28.04
N PRO A 317 3.72 -6.59 -29.27
CA PRO A 317 4.41 -7.45 -30.26
C PRO A 317 5.86 -7.02 -30.59
N ALA A 318 6.16 -5.73 -30.50
CA ALA A 318 7.52 -5.22 -30.70
C ALA A 318 8.57 -5.83 -29.73
N LEU A 319 8.14 -6.43 -28.63
CA LEU A 319 9.02 -7.18 -27.72
C LEU A 319 9.48 -8.53 -28.30
N GLY A 320 8.83 -9.03 -29.34
CA GLY A 320 9.25 -10.26 -30.02
C GLY A 320 10.62 -10.15 -30.72
N ASP A 321 11.08 -8.93 -31.02
CA ASP A 321 12.36 -8.64 -31.66
C ASP A 321 13.48 -8.34 -30.65
N THR A 322 13.23 -8.44 -29.36
CA THR A 322 14.20 -8.21 -28.29
C THR A 322 14.14 -9.31 -27.23
N LYS A 323 14.82 -9.13 -26.11
CA LYS A 323 14.84 -10.07 -24.99
C LYS A 323 14.98 -9.33 -23.65
N VAL A 324 14.80 -10.02 -22.55
CA VAL A 324 15.23 -9.54 -21.23
C VAL A 324 16.75 -9.41 -21.24
N GLU A 325 17.27 -8.25 -20.90
CA GLU A 325 18.72 -7.97 -20.86
C GLU A 325 19.21 -7.93 -19.42
N ALA A 326 18.40 -7.43 -18.49
CA ALA A 326 18.71 -7.40 -17.06
C ALA A 326 17.44 -7.58 -16.23
N GLY A 327 17.62 -8.02 -15.00
CA GLY A 327 16.52 -8.14 -14.06
C GLY A 327 17.01 -8.28 -12.63
N PHE A 328 16.11 -8.06 -11.69
CA PHE A 328 16.35 -8.22 -10.26
C PHE A 328 15.03 -8.51 -9.54
N ASN A 329 15.15 -8.97 -8.30
CA ASN A 329 14.04 -9.07 -7.36
C ASN A 329 14.21 -7.97 -6.31
N GLY A 330 13.42 -6.89 -6.41
CA GLY A 330 13.52 -5.73 -5.53
C GLY A 330 12.71 -5.92 -4.25
N ILE A 331 13.28 -5.59 -3.10
CA ILE A 331 12.62 -5.76 -1.80
C ILE A 331 11.82 -4.51 -1.44
N PHE A 332 10.57 -4.69 -1.02
CA PHE A 332 9.74 -3.64 -0.42
C PHE A 332 8.73 -4.21 0.58
N SER A 333 8.04 -3.36 1.33
CA SER A 333 7.20 -3.79 2.45
C SER A 333 5.76 -4.06 2.04
N PHE A 334 5.17 -5.15 2.55
CA PHE A 334 3.74 -5.46 2.52
C PHE A 334 3.16 -5.53 3.92
N THR A 335 1.95 -5.02 4.09
CA THR A 335 1.10 -5.17 5.27
C THR A 335 -0.05 -6.12 4.96
N PRO A 336 -0.78 -6.64 5.96
CA PRO A 336 -1.89 -7.57 5.75
C PRO A 336 -3.04 -7.03 4.87
N ASP A 337 -3.15 -5.72 4.71
CA ASP A 337 -4.21 -5.04 3.94
C ASP A 337 -3.66 -4.11 2.85
N GLY A 338 -2.33 -4.03 2.69
CA GLY A 338 -1.68 -3.18 1.70
C GLY A 338 -1.62 -1.68 2.06
N PHE A 339 -2.11 -1.26 3.22
CA PHE A 339 -2.06 0.13 3.65
C PHE A 339 -0.82 0.42 4.50
N PRO A 340 -0.34 1.69 4.55
CA PRO A 340 0.74 2.10 5.43
C PRO A 340 0.45 1.87 6.91
N LEU A 341 1.50 1.93 7.73
CA LEU A 341 1.45 1.90 9.20
C LEU A 341 1.87 3.27 9.72
N LEU A 342 0.92 4.06 10.22
CA LEU A 342 1.13 5.44 10.62
C LEU A 342 0.65 5.67 12.05
N GLY A 343 1.41 6.39 12.86
CA GLY A 343 0.98 6.84 14.18
C GLY A 343 2.04 6.81 15.25
N GLU A 344 1.68 7.34 16.43
CA GLU A 344 2.52 7.33 17.62
C GLU A 344 2.42 6.02 18.38
N HIS A 345 3.51 5.56 18.97
CA HIS A 345 3.52 4.40 19.85
C HIS A 345 2.71 4.67 21.12
N ARG A 346 1.73 3.80 21.42
CA ARG A 346 0.78 3.98 22.54
C ARG A 346 1.47 4.11 23.90
N ASP A 347 2.53 3.31 24.14
CA ASP A 347 3.19 3.19 25.44
C ASP A 347 4.56 3.90 25.48
N LEU A 348 5.00 4.51 24.37
CA LEU A 348 6.26 5.25 24.28
C LEU A 348 6.02 6.59 23.57
N GLY A 349 5.66 7.59 24.33
CA GLY A 349 5.39 8.94 23.81
C GLY A 349 6.61 9.51 23.08
N GLY A 350 6.38 10.07 21.91
CA GLY A 350 7.38 10.61 21.00
C GLY A 350 7.98 9.58 20.03
N PHE A 351 7.64 8.29 20.09
CA PHE A 351 8.02 7.33 19.06
C PHE A 351 6.92 7.19 18.01
N TRP A 352 7.22 7.54 16.78
CA TRP A 352 6.31 7.53 15.64
C TRP A 352 6.73 6.51 14.59
N VAL A 353 5.74 6.04 13.83
CA VAL A 353 5.92 5.10 12.71
C VAL A 353 5.36 5.71 11.43
N ALA A 354 6.10 5.57 10.33
CA ALA A 354 5.69 5.88 8.97
C ALA A 354 6.30 4.82 8.03
N GLU A 355 5.71 3.62 8.06
CA GLU A 355 6.26 2.42 7.42
C GLU A 355 5.31 1.80 6.40
N ALA A 356 5.83 0.92 5.55
CA ALA A 356 5.12 0.27 4.45
C ALA A 356 4.51 1.29 3.46
N VAL A 357 5.24 2.36 3.19
CA VAL A 357 4.81 3.45 2.31
C VAL A 357 5.51 3.33 0.97
N TRP A 358 4.73 3.24 -0.09
CA TRP A 358 5.27 3.20 -1.46
C TRP A 358 5.48 4.62 -2.00
N VAL A 359 6.33 4.74 -3.06
CA VAL A 359 6.66 6.03 -3.69
C VAL A 359 5.40 6.84 -4.02
N THR A 360 4.37 6.18 -4.55
CA THR A 360 3.07 6.76 -4.92
C THR A 360 2.43 7.57 -3.79
N HIS A 361 2.58 7.15 -2.53
CA HIS A 361 1.87 7.74 -1.39
C HIS A 361 2.79 8.57 -0.47
N SER A 362 4.11 8.58 -0.76
CA SER A 362 5.14 9.00 0.18
C SER A 362 4.99 10.45 0.67
N ALA A 363 4.74 11.41 -0.23
CA ALA A 363 4.58 12.81 0.17
C ALA A 363 3.26 13.07 0.90
N GLY A 364 2.17 12.38 0.49
CA GLY A 364 0.87 12.50 1.17
C GLY A 364 0.90 11.93 2.58
N VAL A 365 1.53 10.79 2.77
CA VAL A 365 1.79 10.19 4.09
C VAL A 365 2.65 11.12 4.95
N ALA A 366 3.76 11.64 4.39
CA ALA A 366 4.64 12.55 5.10
C ALA A 366 3.91 13.81 5.57
N ARG A 367 3.03 14.36 4.73
CA ARG A 367 2.17 15.49 5.10
C ARG A 367 1.27 15.14 6.27
N ALA A 368 0.54 14.03 6.19
CA ALA A 368 -0.40 13.64 7.24
C ALA A 368 0.30 13.38 8.58
N VAL A 369 1.46 12.70 8.57
CA VAL A 369 2.27 12.46 9.78
C VAL A 369 2.84 13.76 10.34
N ALA A 370 3.30 14.68 9.48
CA ALA A 370 3.81 15.98 9.92
C ALA A 370 2.70 16.84 10.55
N GLU A 371 1.50 16.88 9.96
CA GLU A 371 0.32 17.53 10.55
C GLU A 371 -0.03 16.91 11.90
N TRP A 372 -0.01 15.58 11.99
CA TRP A 372 -0.31 14.89 13.25
C TRP A 372 0.70 15.21 14.36
N ILE A 373 1.99 15.27 14.03
CA ILE A 373 3.05 15.64 14.99
C ILE A 373 2.94 17.11 15.42
N VAL A 374 2.67 18.02 14.48
CA VAL A 374 2.70 19.48 14.76
C VAL A 374 1.37 20.00 15.29
N ASP A 375 0.26 19.57 14.67
CA ASP A 375 -1.07 20.10 14.93
C ASP A 375 -1.91 19.19 15.85
N GLY A 376 -1.40 17.97 16.16
CA GLY A 376 -2.07 16.96 17.00
C GLY A 376 -3.11 16.14 16.26
N THR A 377 -3.44 16.48 15.02
CA THR A 377 -4.38 15.72 14.17
C THR A 377 -4.06 15.96 12.69
N PRO A 378 -4.12 14.93 11.84
CA PRO A 378 -3.99 15.12 10.40
C PRO A 378 -5.28 15.76 9.82
N SER A 379 -5.14 16.50 8.72
CA SER A 379 -6.27 17.07 7.99
C SER A 379 -7.11 16.05 7.20
N LEU A 380 -6.56 14.86 7.02
CA LEU A 380 -7.18 13.72 6.34
C LEU A 380 -7.48 12.61 7.35
N ASP A 381 -8.61 11.92 7.20
CA ASP A 381 -8.90 10.71 7.96
C ASP A 381 -7.92 9.60 7.57
N VAL A 382 -7.08 9.18 8.52
CA VAL A 382 -6.02 8.18 8.32
C VAL A 382 -6.30 6.85 9.03
N HIS A 383 -7.54 6.62 9.50
CA HIS A 383 -7.85 5.41 10.27
C HIS A 383 -7.53 4.10 9.54
N GLU A 384 -7.67 4.07 8.20
CA GLU A 384 -7.27 2.92 7.38
C GLU A 384 -5.76 2.63 7.43
N SER A 385 -4.95 3.63 7.82
CA SER A 385 -3.49 3.53 7.95
C SER A 385 -3.02 3.58 9.40
N ASP A 386 -3.93 3.65 10.38
CA ASP A 386 -3.58 3.73 11.80
C ASP A 386 -2.72 2.54 12.23
N LEU A 387 -1.69 2.82 13.01
CA LEU A 387 -0.73 1.85 13.53
C LEU A 387 -1.40 0.72 14.33
N TYR A 388 -2.54 1.00 14.98
CA TYR A 388 -3.26 0.09 15.86
C TYR A 388 -4.56 -0.45 15.26
N ARG A 389 -4.79 -0.31 13.95
CA ARG A 389 -5.96 -0.88 13.27
C ARG A 389 -6.02 -2.41 13.30
N PHE A 390 -4.88 -3.06 13.53
CA PHE A 390 -4.80 -4.51 13.71
C PHE A 390 -4.90 -4.88 15.18
N GLU A 391 -5.77 -5.82 15.49
CA GLU A 391 -5.93 -6.37 16.84
C GLU A 391 -4.74 -7.25 17.25
N GLU A 392 -4.70 -7.66 18.51
CA GLU A 392 -3.59 -8.40 19.12
C GLU A 392 -3.28 -9.74 18.40
N PHE A 393 -4.30 -10.46 17.92
CA PHE A 393 -4.12 -11.72 17.19
C PHE A 393 -3.25 -11.54 15.92
N ALA A 394 -3.32 -10.37 15.28
CA ALA A 394 -2.57 -10.03 14.09
C ALA A 394 -1.08 -9.74 14.34
N ARG A 395 -0.62 -9.79 15.61
CA ARG A 395 0.80 -9.67 15.98
C ARG A 395 1.55 -10.99 15.91
N SER A 396 0.85 -12.11 15.70
CA SER A 396 1.45 -13.42 15.50
C SER A 396 2.32 -13.43 14.24
N PRO A 397 3.59 -13.91 14.30
CA PRO A 397 4.46 -13.99 13.11
C PRO A 397 3.82 -14.75 11.96
N ARG A 398 3.14 -15.86 12.25
CA ARG A 398 2.43 -16.66 11.23
C ARG A 398 1.30 -15.87 10.57
N PHE A 399 0.53 -15.11 11.35
CA PHE A 399 -0.53 -14.26 10.79
C PHE A 399 0.06 -13.20 9.87
N ILE A 400 1.11 -12.50 10.33
CA ILE A 400 1.77 -11.43 9.57
C ILE A 400 2.26 -11.97 8.24
N GLU A 401 3.04 -13.05 8.25
CA GLU A 401 3.59 -13.66 7.04
C GLU A 401 2.50 -14.07 6.05
N GLN A 402 1.54 -14.86 6.49
CA GLN A 402 0.49 -15.38 5.59
C GLN A 402 -0.45 -14.29 5.08
N ALA A 403 -0.80 -13.31 5.93
CA ALA A 403 -1.67 -12.21 5.54
C ALA A 403 -0.99 -11.25 4.56
N CYS A 404 0.28 -10.92 4.78
CA CYS A 404 1.05 -10.09 3.86
C CYS A 404 1.32 -10.81 2.53
N THR A 405 1.54 -12.14 2.57
CA THR A 405 1.68 -12.97 1.37
C THR A 405 0.38 -12.97 0.56
N GLN A 406 -0.77 -13.11 1.22
CA GLN A 406 -2.06 -13.00 0.53
C GLN A 406 -2.26 -11.60 -0.09
N ALA A 407 -1.93 -10.54 0.65
CA ALA A 407 -2.02 -9.17 0.13
C ALA A 407 -1.12 -8.93 -1.08
N PHE A 408 0.06 -9.58 -1.14
CA PHE A 408 0.93 -9.56 -2.32
C PHE A 408 0.28 -10.24 -3.52
N VAL A 409 -0.26 -11.44 -3.35
CA VAL A 409 -0.91 -12.21 -4.43
C VAL A 409 -2.11 -11.47 -4.98
N GLU A 410 -2.90 -10.84 -4.13
CA GLU A 410 -4.16 -10.16 -4.47
C GLU A 410 -3.98 -8.70 -4.93
N VAL A 411 -2.74 -8.19 -5.03
CA VAL A 411 -2.47 -6.76 -5.29
C VAL A 411 -3.13 -6.22 -6.56
N TYR A 412 -3.33 -7.07 -7.58
CA TYR A 412 -4.00 -6.75 -8.84
C TYR A 412 -5.35 -7.43 -9.03
N ASP A 413 -5.87 -8.09 -8.02
CA ASP A 413 -7.17 -8.76 -8.09
C ASP A 413 -8.32 -7.75 -8.19
N ILE A 414 -9.42 -8.23 -8.76
CA ILE A 414 -10.67 -7.49 -8.76
C ILE A 414 -11.31 -7.64 -7.38
N VAL A 415 -11.42 -6.55 -6.64
CA VAL A 415 -12.05 -6.55 -5.32
C VAL A 415 -13.57 -6.63 -5.46
N HIS A 416 -14.18 -7.57 -4.74
CA HIS A 416 -15.64 -7.79 -4.71
C HIS A 416 -16.27 -7.16 -3.46
N PRO A 417 -17.55 -6.74 -3.52
CA PRO A 417 -18.28 -6.35 -2.31
C PRO A 417 -18.30 -7.47 -1.28
N HIS A 418 -18.08 -7.10 -0.02
CA HIS A 418 -17.99 -8.05 1.10
C HIS A 418 -16.89 -9.10 0.98
N GLN A 419 -15.91 -8.90 0.09
CA GLN A 419 -14.75 -9.77 0.04
C GLN A 419 -14.02 -9.75 1.37
N HIS A 420 -13.72 -10.92 1.87
CA HIS A 420 -13.00 -11.14 3.11
C HIS A 420 -11.77 -12.00 2.84
N ARG A 421 -10.88 -12.05 3.81
CA ARG A 421 -9.66 -12.86 3.72
C ARG A 421 -9.99 -14.33 3.48
N SER A 422 -9.32 -14.94 2.51
CA SER A 422 -9.48 -16.37 2.20
C SER A 422 -8.55 -17.25 3.05
N ALA A 423 -7.38 -16.74 3.40
CA ALA A 423 -6.43 -17.42 4.29
C ALA A 423 -6.69 -17.08 5.77
N LEU A 424 -6.10 -17.85 6.67
CA LEU A 424 -6.16 -17.61 8.12
C LEU A 424 -7.59 -17.62 8.68
N ARG A 425 -8.38 -18.58 8.21
CA ARG A 425 -9.75 -18.80 8.65
C ARG A 425 -9.78 -19.54 10.00
N GLY A 426 -10.87 -19.35 10.75
CA GLY A 426 -11.10 -20.05 12.02
C GLY A 426 -10.20 -19.59 13.18
N LEU A 427 -9.60 -18.40 13.10
CA LEU A 427 -8.74 -17.88 14.19
C LEU A 427 -9.51 -17.61 15.48
N ARG A 428 -10.70 -17.07 15.33
CA ARG A 428 -11.63 -16.82 16.42
C ARG A 428 -13.01 -17.34 16.04
N THR A 429 -13.56 -18.23 16.85
CA THR A 429 -14.89 -18.78 16.66
C THR A 429 -15.73 -18.56 17.90
N SER A 430 -17.02 -18.35 17.72
CA SER A 430 -17.96 -18.26 18.84
C SER A 430 -18.22 -19.65 19.45
N PRO A 431 -18.74 -19.74 20.68
CA PRO A 431 -19.20 -21.00 21.28
C PRO A 431 -20.28 -21.71 20.44
N PHE A 432 -20.97 -20.98 19.57
CA PHE A 432 -22.03 -21.50 18.70
C PHE A 432 -21.56 -21.89 17.30
N HIS A 433 -20.28 -21.74 16.99
CA HIS A 433 -19.73 -21.94 15.65
C HIS A 433 -20.06 -23.31 15.05
N ALA A 434 -19.90 -24.40 15.83
CA ALA A 434 -20.24 -25.75 15.36
C ALA A 434 -21.72 -25.84 14.94
N ARG A 435 -22.63 -25.27 15.74
CA ARG A 435 -24.05 -25.23 15.40
C ARG A 435 -24.34 -24.37 14.17
N GLN A 436 -23.62 -23.28 14.00
CA GLN A 436 -23.75 -22.43 12.82
C GLN A 436 -23.30 -23.17 11.56
N VAL A 437 -22.21 -23.93 11.63
CA VAL A 437 -21.76 -24.82 10.53
C VAL A 437 -22.83 -25.86 10.17
N GLU A 438 -23.44 -26.53 11.15
CA GLU A 438 -24.52 -27.49 10.92
C GLU A 438 -25.73 -26.87 10.21
N LEU A 439 -26.01 -25.59 10.46
CA LEU A 439 -27.08 -24.83 9.81
C LEU A 439 -26.68 -24.31 8.42
N GLY A 440 -25.47 -24.62 7.94
CA GLY A 440 -24.94 -24.15 6.66
C GLY A 440 -24.65 -22.66 6.65
N ALA A 441 -24.03 -22.14 7.71
CA ALA A 441 -23.63 -20.74 7.73
C ALA A 441 -22.57 -20.46 6.66
N PHE A 442 -22.78 -19.41 5.87
CA PHE A 442 -21.71 -18.78 5.13
C PHE A 442 -21.01 -17.78 6.04
N PHE A 443 -19.71 -17.96 6.23
CA PHE A 443 -18.93 -17.09 7.12
C PHE A 443 -18.09 -16.10 6.34
N TYR A 444 -18.04 -14.87 6.82
CA TYR A 444 -17.01 -13.90 6.48
C TYR A 444 -16.06 -13.68 7.67
N GLU A 445 -14.81 -13.39 7.38
CA GLU A 445 -13.82 -13.04 8.40
C GLU A 445 -13.89 -11.54 8.68
N GLY A 446 -13.91 -11.15 9.95
CA GLY A 446 -13.83 -9.76 10.38
C GLY A 446 -13.18 -9.65 11.76
N GLY A 447 -11.99 -9.02 11.82
CA GLY A 447 -11.21 -8.92 13.06
C GLY A 447 -10.79 -10.28 13.63
N GLY A 448 -10.48 -11.25 12.76
CA GLY A 448 -10.12 -12.62 13.12
C GLY A 448 -11.32 -13.52 13.47
N TRP A 449 -12.53 -12.96 13.60
CA TRP A 449 -13.74 -13.71 13.91
C TRP A 449 -14.41 -14.28 12.67
N GLU A 450 -14.87 -15.53 12.78
CA GLU A 450 -15.83 -16.10 11.84
C GLU A 450 -17.23 -15.58 12.19
N ARG A 451 -17.81 -14.80 11.27
CA ARG A 451 -19.12 -14.17 11.44
C ARG A 451 -20.10 -14.73 10.40
N PRO A 452 -21.23 -15.31 10.79
CA PRO A 452 -22.20 -15.79 9.82
C PRO A 452 -22.86 -14.61 9.09
N ALA A 453 -22.89 -14.67 7.76
CA ALA A 453 -23.55 -13.70 6.89
C ALA A 453 -24.99 -14.12 6.58
N TRP A 454 -25.24 -15.42 6.40
CA TRP A 454 -26.55 -16.06 6.23
C TRP A 454 -26.44 -17.55 6.54
N PHE A 455 -27.59 -18.23 6.61
CA PHE A 455 -27.67 -19.68 6.86
C PHE A 455 -28.42 -20.38 5.74
N GLU A 456 -27.81 -21.37 5.08
CA GLU A 456 -28.44 -22.15 4.00
C GLU A 456 -29.71 -22.88 4.46
N ALA A 457 -29.80 -23.26 5.73
CA ALA A 457 -30.99 -23.81 6.33
C ALA A 457 -32.23 -22.88 6.18
N ASN A 458 -32.02 -21.60 5.93
CA ASN A 458 -33.06 -20.58 5.78
C ASN A 458 -33.44 -20.31 4.30
N THR A 459 -32.93 -21.07 3.34
CA THR A 459 -33.21 -20.89 1.89
C THR A 459 -34.71 -20.80 1.59
N GLY A 460 -35.54 -21.58 2.30
CA GLY A 460 -37.00 -21.56 2.13
C GLY A 460 -37.66 -20.22 2.47
N LEU A 461 -37.01 -19.37 3.28
CA LEU A 461 -37.51 -18.03 3.61
C LEU A 461 -37.53 -17.09 2.39
N VAL A 462 -36.69 -17.31 1.37
CA VAL A 462 -36.62 -16.48 0.17
C VAL A 462 -37.96 -16.50 -0.58
N ALA A 463 -38.54 -17.70 -0.80
CA ALA A 463 -39.83 -17.85 -1.43
C ALA A 463 -40.96 -17.23 -0.59
N GLN A 464 -40.93 -17.41 0.75
CA GLN A 464 -41.92 -16.82 1.66
C GLN A 464 -41.85 -15.28 1.65
N ALA A 465 -40.67 -14.70 1.69
CA ALA A 465 -40.47 -13.25 1.62
C ALA A 465 -40.92 -12.68 0.28
N ALA A 466 -40.62 -13.37 -0.83
CA ALA A 466 -41.09 -12.98 -2.16
C ALA A 466 -42.62 -12.96 -2.24
N ALA A 467 -43.32 -13.99 -1.70
CA ALA A 467 -44.78 -14.06 -1.62
C ALA A 467 -45.37 -12.95 -0.74
N ALA A 468 -44.62 -12.45 0.26
CA ALA A 468 -44.96 -11.29 1.08
C ALA A 468 -44.65 -9.94 0.42
N GLY A 469 -44.16 -9.93 -0.82
CA GLY A 469 -43.88 -8.70 -1.58
C GLY A 469 -42.47 -8.13 -1.40
N VAL A 470 -41.58 -8.86 -0.74
CA VAL A 470 -40.17 -8.45 -0.63
C VAL A 470 -39.50 -8.54 -2.00
N ARG A 471 -38.84 -7.45 -2.41
CA ARG A 471 -38.08 -7.40 -3.65
C ARG A 471 -36.63 -7.75 -3.39
N PHE A 472 -36.08 -8.66 -4.17
CA PHE A 472 -34.66 -9.01 -4.13
C PHE A 472 -33.95 -8.29 -5.29
N PRO A 473 -32.84 -7.56 -5.04
CA PRO A 473 -32.07 -6.93 -6.10
C PRO A 473 -31.42 -8.00 -6.98
N GLY A 474 -31.50 -7.80 -8.30
CA GLY A 474 -30.63 -8.53 -9.23
C GLY A 474 -29.19 -8.10 -9.00
N ARG A 475 -28.30 -9.06 -8.91
CA ARG A 475 -26.85 -8.80 -8.80
C ARG A 475 -26.13 -9.52 -9.92
N ASP A 476 -25.14 -8.84 -10.51
CA ASP A 476 -24.20 -9.45 -11.44
C ASP A 476 -23.22 -10.38 -10.69
N GLU A 477 -22.37 -11.08 -11.41
CA GLU A 477 -21.38 -11.99 -10.84
C GLU A 477 -20.43 -11.27 -9.86
N TRP A 478 -20.04 -10.02 -10.15
CA TRP A 478 -19.17 -9.25 -9.27
C TRP A 478 -19.85 -8.89 -7.94
N ALA A 479 -21.08 -8.37 -7.98
CA ALA A 479 -21.81 -7.96 -6.79
C ALA A 479 -22.44 -9.13 -6.02
N GLY A 480 -22.61 -10.29 -6.68
CA GLY A 480 -23.23 -11.49 -6.13
C GLY A 480 -22.27 -12.49 -5.50
N ARG A 481 -20.94 -12.33 -5.70
CA ARG A 481 -19.96 -13.36 -5.31
C ARG A 481 -19.96 -13.70 -3.81
N PHE A 482 -20.13 -12.70 -2.95
CA PHE A 482 -20.16 -12.83 -1.49
C PHE A 482 -21.50 -12.37 -0.92
N TRP A 483 -22.60 -12.66 -1.63
CA TRP A 483 -23.94 -12.25 -1.25
C TRP A 483 -24.96 -13.36 -1.53
N SER A 484 -26.02 -13.41 -0.69
CA SER A 484 -27.17 -14.31 -0.89
C SER A 484 -28.47 -13.57 -0.60
N PRO A 485 -29.57 -13.84 -1.36
CA PRO A 485 -30.90 -13.34 -1.05
C PRO A 485 -31.42 -13.85 0.31
N ILE A 486 -30.83 -14.93 0.84
CA ILE A 486 -31.17 -15.46 2.15
C ILE A 486 -30.99 -14.40 3.24
N ALA A 487 -29.92 -13.60 3.20
CA ALA A 487 -29.68 -12.54 4.19
C ALA A 487 -30.83 -11.50 4.24
N ILE A 488 -31.41 -11.14 3.07
CA ILE A 488 -32.59 -10.25 3.03
C ILE A 488 -33.82 -10.94 3.61
N ALA A 489 -34.03 -12.21 3.27
CA ALA A 489 -35.16 -12.98 3.78
C ALA A 489 -35.08 -13.18 5.30
N GLU A 490 -33.90 -13.43 5.85
CA GLU A 490 -33.64 -13.49 7.29
C GLU A 490 -33.91 -12.15 7.98
N ALA A 491 -33.46 -11.05 7.39
CA ALA A 491 -33.73 -9.70 7.91
C ALA A 491 -35.22 -9.38 7.90
N HIS A 492 -35.96 -9.72 6.83
CA HIS A 492 -37.41 -9.59 6.77
C HIS A 492 -38.10 -10.44 7.84
N ARG A 493 -37.69 -11.71 7.96
CA ARG A 493 -38.26 -12.62 8.96
C ARG A 493 -38.06 -12.14 10.39
N THR A 494 -36.89 -11.55 10.67
CA THR A 494 -36.62 -10.97 12.01
C THR A 494 -37.55 -9.82 12.35
N ARG A 495 -37.93 -8.98 11.39
CA ARG A 495 -38.89 -7.88 11.59
C ARG A 495 -40.32 -8.34 11.77
N GLU A 496 -40.68 -9.45 11.13
CA GLU A 496 -42.03 -10.03 11.19
C GLU A 496 -42.25 -10.97 12.39
N ARG A 497 -41.17 -11.55 12.92
CA ARG A 497 -41.19 -12.60 13.92
C ARG A 497 -40.05 -12.41 14.93
N VAL A 498 -39.34 -13.48 15.23
CA VAL A 498 -38.22 -13.51 16.20
C VAL A 498 -36.93 -13.89 15.47
N GLY A 499 -35.86 -13.14 15.70
CA GLY A 499 -34.51 -13.46 15.30
C GLY A 499 -33.62 -13.81 16.48
N LEU A 500 -32.69 -14.75 16.27
CA LEU A 500 -31.63 -15.10 17.21
C LEU A 500 -30.28 -14.75 16.59
N TYR A 501 -29.51 -13.96 17.30
CA TYR A 501 -28.22 -13.47 16.82
C TYR A 501 -27.08 -13.82 17.76
N ASP A 502 -25.98 -14.32 17.21
CA ASP A 502 -24.75 -14.50 17.94
C ASP A 502 -23.95 -13.18 17.93
N VAL A 503 -23.91 -12.53 19.07
CA VAL A 503 -23.19 -11.25 19.27
C VAL A 503 -21.80 -11.44 19.88
N THR A 504 -21.31 -12.69 19.99
CA THR A 504 -19.99 -13.00 20.56
C THR A 504 -18.86 -12.22 19.85
N PRO A 505 -18.86 -12.05 18.51
CA PRO A 505 -17.81 -11.30 17.82
C PRO A 505 -17.84 -9.78 18.02
N LEU A 506 -18.85 -9.24 18.70
CA LEU A 506 -18.95 -7.80 18.96
C LEU A 506 -18.15 -7.43 20.21
N THR A 507 -17.49 -6.28 20.16
CA THR A 507 -16.77 -5.72 21.32
C THR A 507 -17.75 -5.38 22.44
N ARG A 508 -17.39 -5.75 23.67
CA ARG A 508 -18.16 -5.47 24.87
C ARG A 508 -17.39 -4.51 25.75
N PHE A 509 -18.08 -3.51 26.25
CA PHE A 509 -17.54 -2.56 27.21
C PHE A 509 -18.31 -2.67 28.50
N GLU A 510 -17.59 -2.68 29.61
CA GLU A 510 -18.18 -2.51 30.96
C GLU A 510 -17.81 -1.10 31.44
N VAL A 511 -18.83 -0.33 31.78
CA VAL A 511 -18.65 1.03 32.30
C VAL A 511 -19.24 1.03 33.72
N GLY A 512 -18.37 1.11 34.73
CA GLY A 512 -18.74 1.08 36.13
C GLY A 512 -18.54 2.43 36.83
N GLY A 513 -19.18 2.58 37.99
CA GLY A 513 -19.06 3.74 38.88
C GLY A 513 -20.32 4.60 38.94
N ALA A 514 -20.41 5.48 39.95
CA ALA A 514 -21.59 6.31 40.24
C ALA A 514 -21.97 7.25 39.08
N GLY A 515 -21.00 7.63 38.23
CA GLY A 515 -21.20 8.51 37.05
C GLY A 515 -21.46 7.77 35.74
N ALA A 516 -21.47 6.42 35.70
CA ALA A 516 -21.49 5.62 34.47
C ALA A 516 -22.70 5.94 33.57
N ALA A 517 -23.90 6.02 34.16
CA ALA A 517 -25.12 6.34 33.42
C ALA A 517 -25.07 7.74 32.79
N GLY A 518 -24.64 8.73 33.55
CA GLY A 518 -24.51 10.11 33.05
C GLY A 518 -23.43 10.25 31.96
N PHE A 519 -22.34 9.48 32.06
CA PHE A 519 -21.30 9.41 31.03
C PHE A 519 -21.85 8.81 29.74
N LEU A 520 -22.49 7.66 29.81
CA LEU A 520 -23.08 7.00 28.63
C LEU A 520 -24.18 7.85 28.01
N GLN A 521 -25.05 8.50 28.82
CA GLN A 521 -26.09 9.39 28.32
C GLN A 521 -25.53 10.60 27.57
N ARG A 522 -24.32 11.06 27.90
CA ARG A 522 -23.65 12.17 27.22
C ARG A 522 -23.02 11.76 25.89
N LEU A 523 -22.56 10.49 25.81
CA LEU A 523 -21.85 9.98 24.64
C LEU A 523 -22.78 9.34 23.62
N SER A 524 -23.95 8.87 24.04
CA SER A 524 -24.90 8.19 23.14
C SER A 524 -26.05 9.13 22.74
N THR A 525 -26.75 8.74 21.68
CA THR A 525 -27.80 9.56 21.03
C THR A 525 -29.20 9.40 21.63
N ASN A 526 -29.36 8.63 22.68
CA ASN A 526 -30.66 8.44 23.36
C ASN A 526 -30.71 9.20 24.66
#